data_9117bb7a3c90da640fbc700c942ef892
#
_entry.id   9117bb7a3c90da640fbc700c942ef892
#
_cell.length_a   1.000
_cell.length_b   1.000
_cell.length_c   1.000
_cell.angle_alpha   90.00
_cell.angle_beta   90.00
_cell.angle_gamma   90.00
#
_symmetry.space_group_name_H-M   'P 1'
#
loop_
_entity.id
_entity.type
_entity.pdbx_description
1 polymer ?
#
loop_
_entity_poly.entity_id
_entity_poly.type
_entity_poly.pdbx_seq_one_letter_code
_entity_poly.pdbx_strand_id
1 'polypeptide(L)'
;MRRSGIPAGDTPDGGGVRSARAAADAPERPRGARALAAGSCVLGAIVAWTLGTGPAAHAEPVAACLLPRTAAHHSEGVVDPAGATPAGTAPAGYPRAQGDVNALMVFLSFPDAPPALDPQAVAADHYPATARFWSAASGGRFRLHLHTVDRWLTMPRPATAYRINRDWRGADRTAYLRDALTVADPEVDFRGYDVVYLVADPEAPGVDSDATKVVNLARPVTLDGNPLARLVTVFERHPPDRNVLAHETGHVFDLPDLYDRPPPGSTADWDTQVGDWDLMGSQFGLAPEPFAWHKWKLGWLRPGQVACVTGPGTSYYDLAPDESPGGGTKLLVLRTGPDSVLAVEARGRGGNDADACRTGVLLYRVRADRESGDGPVTVVDGHPGSSACAATSVYPPLADAPLGVGESYALPGGAARVTVTGREPDGDWAVRVTQRTAGARDAGRDA
;
A
#
# COMPACT_ATOMS: atom_id res chain seq x y z
N MET A 1 -28.22 12.59 35.56
CA MET A 1 -29.56 12.34 36.16
C MET A 1 -30.35 11.43 35.24
N ARG A 2 -30.87 10.36 35.83
CA ARG A 2 -31.80 9.34 35.35
C ARG A 2 -31.23 8.20 34.52
N ARG A 3 -31.09 7.08 35.24
CA ARG A 3 -31.02 5.67 34.81
C ARG A 3 -32.40 5.19 34.38
N SER A 4 -32.42 4.24 33.44
CA SER A 4 -33.33 3.08 33.39
C SER A 4 -32.92 2.30 32.11
N GLY A 5 -32.69 1.00 32.01
CA GLY A 5 -33.21 -0.08 32.81
C GLY A 5 -33.31 -1.23 31.78
N ILE A 6 -32.55 -2.28 31.96
CA ILE A 6 -32.55 -3.51 31.15
C ILE A 6 -33.76 -4.35 31.56
N PRO A 7 -34.35 -5.14 30.68
CA PRO A 7 -34.80 -6.46 31.10
C PRO A 7 -34.10 -7.60 30.33
N ALA A 8 -33.72 -8.59 31.11
CA ALA A 8 -33.35 -9.92 30.69
C ALA A 8 -34.57 -10.76 30.30
N GLY A 9 -34.37 -11.70 29.41
CA GLY A 9 -35.38 -12.70 29.04
C GLY A 9 -34.74 -13.85 28.27
N ASP A 10 -34.51 -14.88 28.96
CA ASP A 10 -34.73 -16.32 28.76
C ASP A 10 -34.20 -17.04 27.53
N THR A 11 -33.35 -18.02 27.86
CA THR A 11 -33.09 -19.25 27.09
C THR A 11 -34.24 -20.25 27.23
N PRO A 12 -34.40 -21.17 26.29
CA PRO A 12 -34.53 -22.58 26.68
C PRO A 12 -33.60 -23.55 25.93
N ASP A 13 -33.31 -24.52 26.71
CA ASP A 13 -32.61 -25.79 26.55
C ASP A 13 -32.99 -26.68 25.35
N GLY A 14 -32.03 -27.51 24.97
CA GLY A 14 -32.21 -28.95 24.91
C GLY A 14 -32.43 -29.57 23.52
N GLY A 15 -31.46 -30.40 23.10
CA GLY A 15 -31.74 -31.42 22.08
C GLY A 15 -30.49 -32.02 21.43
N GLY A 16 -29.81 -32.89 22.13
CA GLY A 16 -28.83 -33.78 21.51
C GLY A 16 -29.47 -34.96 20.80
N VAL A 17 -28.92 -35.35 19.64
CA VAL A 17 -29.02 -36.72 19.11
C VAL A 17 -27.77 -37.09 18.32
N ARG A 18 -27.01 -38.00 18.87
CA ARG A 18 -26.30 -39.22 18.40
C ARG A 18 -25.86 -39.32 16.95
N SER A 19 -24.59 -39.53 16.83
CA SER A 19 -23.81 -40.50 16.04
C SER A 19 -24.55 -41.53 15.17
N ALA A 20 -24.14 -41.60 13.89
CA ALA A 20 -24.09 -42.84 13.16
C ALA A 20 -22.91 -42.84 12.15
N ARG A 21 -21.97 -43.73 12.40
CA ARG A 21 -20.98 -44.22 11.44
C ARG A 21 -21.70 -45.15 10.41
N ALA A 22 -21.33 -45.01 9.15
CA ALA A 22 -21.38 -46.12 8.20
C ALA A 22 -20.18 -46.02 7.25
N ALA A 23 -19.47 -47.13 7.20
CA ALA A 23 -18.32 -47.38 6.33
C ALA A 23 -18.77 -48.12 5.07
N ALA A 24 -17.84 -48.30 4.12
CA ALA A 24 -17.82 -49.17 2.93
C ALA A 24 -18.57 -48.59 1.72
N ASP A 25 -18.11 -48.63 0.48
CA ASP A 25 -17.29 -49.60 -0.21
C ASP A 25 -16.76 -48.96 -1.52
N ALA A 26 -15.57 -49.36 -1.94
CA ALA A 26 -15.07 -49.13 -3.29
C ALA A 26 -15.53 -50.25 -4.19
N PRO A 27 -15.72 -50.07 -5.49
CA PRO A 27 -15.49 -51.14 -6.42
C PRO A 27 -14.42 -50.86 -7.47
N GLU A 28 -13.81 -51.98 -7.81
CA GLU A 28 -12.70 -52.29 -8.66
C GLU A 28 -12.80 -51.81 -10.12
N ARG A 29 -11.65 -51.66 -10.73
CA ARG A 29 -11.45 -51.55 -12.18
C ARG A 29 -11.51 -52.92 -12.86
N PRO A 30 -12.00 -53.00 -14.11
CA PRO A 30 -11.54 -54.04 -15.01
C PRO A 30 -10.58 -53.53 -16.07
N ARG A 31 -9.54 -54.34 -16.28
CA ARG A 31 -8.59 -54.28 -17.39
C ARG A 31 -9.17 -54.91 -18.66
N GLY A 32 -8.81 -54.31 -19.80
CA GLY A 32 -8.57 -55.10 -21.01
C GLY A 32 -9.55 -54.84 -22.15
N ALA A 33 -9.03 -54.28 -23.26
CA ALA A 33 -8.91 -54.96 -24.54
C ALA A 33 -8.39 -54.03 -25.65
N ARG A 34 -7.36 -54.43 -26.32
CA ARG A 34 -6.85 -53.86 -27.58
C ARG A 34 -7.83 -54.29 -28.71
N ALA A 35 -8.21 -53.34 -29.57
CA ALA A 35 -8.68 -53.68 -30.90
C ALA A 35 -8.11 -52.64 -31.90
N LEU A 36 -7.35 -53.13 -32.83
CA LEU A 36 -6.91 -52.49 -34.09
C LEU A 36 -8.14 -52.48 -35.05
N ALA A 37 -8.41 -51.39 -35.68
CA ALA A 37 -9.16 -51.36 -36.94
C ALA A 37 -8.81 -50.10 -37.76
N ALA A 38 -8.60 -50.38 -38.99
CA ALA A 38 -8.15 -49.66 -40.14
C ALA A 38 -8.90 -48.43 -40.58
N GLY A 39 -8.21 -47.64 -41.32
CA GLY A 39 -8.43 -46.43 -42.08
C GLY A 39 -9.76 -46.17 -42.78
N SER A 40 -10.05 -44.88 -42.82
CA SER A 40 -10.80 -44.25 -43.94
C SER A 40 -10.37 -42.79 -44.04
N CYS A 41 -9.72 -42.46 -45.16
CA CYS A 41 -9.46 -41.09 -45.56
C CYS A 41 -10.78 -40.39 -45.89
N VAL A 42 -11.11 -39.36 -45.15
CA VAL A 42 -12.09 -38.36 -45.55
C VAL A 42 -11.34 -37.04 -45.75
N LEU A 43 -11.27 -36.61 -46.99
CA LEU A 43 -10.86 -35.25 -47.35
C LEU A 43 -11.90 -34.25 -46.80
N GLY A 44 -11.61 -33.64 -45.68
CA GLY A 44 -12.36 -32.52 -45.17
C GLY A 44 -11.67 -31.24 -45.53
N ALA A 45 -12.37 -30.39 -46.30
CA ALA A 45 -11.91 -29.06 -46.69
C ALA A 45 -11.63 -28.22 -45.40
N ILE A 46 -10.40 -27.83 -45.20
CA ILE A 46 -9.99 -26.88 -44.17
C ILE A 46 -10.43 -25.50 -44.63
N VAL A 47 -11.56 -25.02 -44.11
CA VAL A 47 -11.88 -23.59 -44.13
C VAL A 47 -10.94 -22.91 -43.15
N ALA A 48 -9.88 -22.32 -43.62
CA ALA A 48 -9.00 -21.46 -42.82
C ALA A 48 -9.79 -20.21 -42.40
N TRP A 49 -10.28 -20.22 -41.18
CA TRP A 49 -10.64 -18.99 -40.50
C TRP A 49 -9.36 -18.22 -40.24
N THR A 50 -9.07 -17.23 -41.05
CA THR A 50 -8.12 -16.18 -40.71
C THR A 50 -8.70 -15.41 -39.55
N LEU A 51 -8.36 -15.83 -38.34
CA LEU A 51 -8.44 -14.96 -37.16
C LEU A 51 -7.55 -13.76 -37.50
N GLY A 52 -8.19 -12.62 -37.76
CA GLY A 52 -7.50 -11.35 -37.90
C GLY A 52 -6.71 -11.13 -36.59
N THR A 53 -5.41 -11.39 -36.67
CA THR A 53 -4.48 -10.86 -35.67
C THR A 53 -4.53 -9.34 -35.87
N GLY A 54 -5.36 -8.67 -35.06
CA GLY A 54 -5.17 -7.24 -34.84
C GLY A 54 -3.70 -7.03 -34.46
N PRO A 55 -3.11 -5.88 -34.78
CA PRO A 55 -1.73 -5.62 -34.44
C PRO A 55 -1.59 -5.88 -32.93
N ALA A 56 -0.76 -6.88 -32.57
CA ALA A 56 -0.35 -7.06 -31.20
C ALA A 56 0.20 -5.71 -30.75
N ALA A 57 -0.47 -5.09 -29.79
CA ALA A 57 0.06 -3.90 -29.15
C ALA A 57 1.47 -4.29 -28.68
N HIS A 58 2.48 -3.76 -29.36
CA HIS A 58 3.86 -3.93 -28.93
C HIS A 58 3.87 -3.32 -27.53
N ALA A 59 4.08 -4.15 -26.51
CA ALA A 59 4.36 -3.67 -25.17
C ALA A 59 5.65 -2.86 -25.28
N GLU A 60 5.50 -1.55 -25.43
CA GLU A 60 6.63 -0.62 -25.36
C GLU A 60 7.36 -0.87 -24.07
N PRO A 61 8.69 -0.82 -24.08
CA PRO A 61 9.45 -1.15 -22.90
C PRO A 61 9.02 -0.23 -21.76
N VAL A 62 8.59 -0.82 -20.65
CA VAL A 62 8.19 -0.16 -19.41
C VAL A 62 9.19 0.92 -18.96
N ALA A 63 10.45 0.78 -19.39
CA ALA A 63 11.53 1.73 -19.20
C ALA A 63 11.20 3.17 -19.60
N ALA A 64 10.36 3.39 -20.62
CA ALA A 64 9.99 4.75 -21.06
C ALA A 64 9.17 5.53 -20.01
N CYS A 65 8.52 4.83 -19.07
CA CYS A 65 7.69 5.42 -18.02
C CYS A 65 8.35 5.43 -16.64
N LEU A 66 9.54 4.88 -16.48
CA LEU A 66 10.27 4.91 -15.23
C LEU A 66 10.64 6.35 -14.86
N LEU A 67 10.36 6.74 -13.62
CA LEU A 67 10.83 7.99 -13.05
C LEU A 67 12.18 7.76 -12.36
N PRO A 68 13.19 8.60 -12.61
CA PRO A 68 14.44 8.55 -11.86
C PRO A 68 14.21 8.99 -10.41
N ARG A 69 14.95 8.40 -9.48
CA ARG A 69 15.04 8.90 -8.12
C ARG A 69 15.74 10.27 -8.14
N THR A 70 15.20 11.18 -7.37
CA THR A 70 15.75 12.52 -7.19
C THR A 70 16.36 12.64 -5.79
N ALA A 71 16.80 13.85 -5.42
CA ALA A 71 17.29 14.14 -4.08
C ALA A 71 16.15 14.35 -3.05
N ALA A 72 14.89 14.30 -3.47
CA ALA A 72 13.74 14.41 -2.58
C ALA A 72 13.72 13.25 -1.57
N HIS A 73 13.35 13.55 -0.34
CA HIS A 73 13.26 12.55 0.72
C HIS A 73 12.13 11.56 0.42
N HIS A 74 12.43 10.26 0.40
CA HIS A 74 11.52 9.21 -0.08
C HIS A 74 10.96 9.51 -1.48
N SER A 75 11.85 9.82 -2.44
CA SER A 75 11.48 10.12 -3.83
C SER A 75 10.59 9.03 -4.42
N GLU A 76 9.56 9.45 -5.16
CA GLU A 76 8.70 8.55 -5.93
C GLU A 76 9.38 7.93 -7.16
N GLY A 77 10.65 8.24 -7.40
CA GLY A 77 11.43 7.58 -8.44
C GLY A 77 11.57 6.07 -8.21
N VAL A 78 11.46 5.30 -9.27
CA VAL A 78 11.50 3.83 -9.25
C VAL A 78 12.83 3.26 -9.72
N VAL A 79 13.71 4.09 -10.28
CA VAL A 79 15.06 3.72 -10.74
C VAL A 79 16.09 4.73 -10.27
N ASP A 80 17.37 4.34 -10.22
CA ASP A 80 18.43 5.32 -9.96
C ASP A 80 18.55 6.32 -11.13
N PRO A 81 19.18 7.50 -10.91
CA PRO A 81 19.29 8.54 -11.94
C PRO A 81 19.99 8.09 -13.24
N ALA A 82 20.82 7.06 -13.17
CA ALA A 82 21.48 6.48 -14.34
C ALA A 82 20.58 5.48 -15.09
N GLY A 83 19.41 5.13 -14.53
CA GLY A 83 18.47 4.18 -15.11
C GLY A 83 18.96 2.71 -15.12
N ALA A 84 20.02 2.43 -14.35
CA ALA A 84 20.64 1.09 -14.34
C ALA A 84 19.92 0.10 -13.43
N THR A 85 19.20 0.59 -12.43
CA THR A 85 18.54 -0.24 -11.41
C THR A 85 17.11 -0.55 -11.81
N PRO A 86 16.72 -1.83 -11.89
CA PRO A 86 15.33 -2.20 -12.19
C PRO A 86 14.33 -1.70 -11.13
N ALA A 87 13.09 -1.41 -11.57
CA ALA A 87 11.98 -1.18 -10.64
C ALA A 87 11.85 -2.34 -9.64
N GLY A 88 11.50 -2.03 -8.41
CA GLY A 88 11.43 -3.00 -7.32
C GLY A 88 12.77 -3.31 -6.65
N THR A 89 13.84 -2.63 -7.03
CA THR A 89 15.11 -2.68 -6.29
C THR A 89 15.08 -1.64 -5.18
N ALA A 90 15.28 -2.07 -3.94
CA ALA A 90 15.36 -1.16 -2.81
C ALA A 90 16.52 -0.18 -2.98
N PRO A 91 16.34 1.11 -2.63
CA PRO A 91 17.44 2.08 -2.58
C PRO A 91 18.51 1.64 -1.59
N ALA A 92 19.73 2.18 -1.76
CA ALA A 92 20.82 1.93 -0.82
C ALA A 92 20.39 2.28 0.62
N GLY A 93 20.60 1.35 1.54
CA GLY A 93 20.24 1.50 2.95
C GLY A 93 18.76 1.23 3.28
N TYR A 94 17.93 0.82 2.32
CA TYR A 94 16.57 0.35 2.57
C TYR A 94 16.50 -1.18 2.46
N PRO A 95 15.74 -1.86 3.34
CA PRO A 95 15.52 -3.29 3.20
C PRO A 95 14.67 -3.58 1.96
N ARG A 96 14.72 -4.81 1.50
CA ARG A 96 13.92 -5.25 0.36
C ARG A 96 12.51 -5.59 0.82
N ALA A 97 11.52 -4.99 0.19
CA ALA A 97 10.09 -5.22 0.48
C ALA A 97 9.53 -6.50 -0.19
N GLN A 98 10.26 -7.60 -0.17
CA GLN A 98 9.86 -8.85 -0.84
C GLN A 98 10.37 -10.07 -0.06
N GLY A 99 9.57 -11.15 -0.08
CA GLY A 99 9.90 -12.38 0.63
C GLY A 99 9.54 -12.30 2.11
N ASP A 100 10.26 -13.04 2.90
CA ASP A 100 10.13 -13.04 4.36
C ASP A 100 11.00 -11.91 4.92
N VAL A 101 10.38 -11.03 5.70
CA VAL A 101 11.00 -9.88 6.34
C VAL A 101 10.86 -10.04 7.85
N ASN A 102 11.97 -10.02 8.55
CA ASN A 102 11.99 -10.19 9.99
C ASN A 102 11.95 -8.83 10.69
N ALA A 103 11.01 -8.67 11.59
CA ALA A 103 10.87 -7.50 12.45
C ALA A 103 11.09 -7.87 13.91
N LEU A 104 11.78 -7.00 14.62
CA LEU A 104 12.00 -7.09 16.05
C LEU A 104 11.19 -6.02 16.76
N MET A 105 10.44 -6.37 17.80
CA MET A 105 9.72 -5.42 18.65
C MET A 105 10.28 -5.45 20.07
N VAL A 106 10.81 -4.31 20.49
CA VAL A 106 11.42 -4.08 21.79
C VAL A 106 10.50 -3.17 22.60
N PHE A 107 10.17 -3.56 23.83
CA PHE A 107 9.26 -2.83 24.71
C PHE A 107 10.02 -2.04 25.76
N LEU A 108 9.71 -0.76 25.89
CA LEU A 108 10.42 0.19 26.74
C LEU A 108 9.49 0.76 27.81
N SER A 109 9.79 0.50 29.07
CA SER A 109 9.12 1.11 30.22
C SER A 109 9.94 2.26 30.81
N PHE A 110 9.36 3.03 31.70
CA PHE A 110 10.00 4.19 32.31
C PHE A 110 9.93 4.10 33.85
N PRO A 111 10.94 4.64 34.57
CA PRO A 111 10.95 4.55 36.05
C PRO A 111 9.86 5.36 36.74
N ASP A 112 9.22 6.32 36.04
CA ASP A 112 8.11 7.12 36.56
C ASP A 112 6.73 6.49 36.33
N ALA A 113 6.66 5.38 35.56
CA ALA A 113 5.43 4.64 35.33
C ALA A 113 5.72 3.14 35.13
N PRO A 114 5.38 2.27 36.06
CA PRO A 114 5.44 0.83 35.86
C PRO A 114 4.37 0.45 34.79
N PRO A 115 4.70 -0.38 33.81
CA PRO A 115 3.77 -0.77 32.76
C PRO A 115 2.61 -1.60 33.31
N ALA A 116 1.40 -1.29 32.84
CA ALA A 116 0.19 -2.00 33.24
C ALA A 116 -0.14 -3.19 32.32
N LEU A 117 0.33 -3.16 31.08
CA LEU A 117 0.07 -4.17 30.07
C LEU A 117 1.26 -5.13 29.92
N ASP A 118 0.96 -6.36 29.54
CA ASP A 118 1.97 -7.33 29.13
C ASP A 118 2.51 -6.97 27.73
N PRO A 119 3.83 -7.12 27.45
CA PRO A 119 4.39 -6.86 26.12
C PRO A 119 3.69 -7.60 25.00
N GLN A 120 3.23 -8.84 25.23
CA GLN A 120 2.53 -9.61 24.20
C GLN A 120 1.13 -9.04 23.91
N ALA A 121 0.46 -8.46 24.92
CA ALA A 121 -0.81 -7.76 24.71
C ALA A 121 -0.61 -6.53 23.82
N VAL A 122 0.42 -5.73 24.09
CA VAL A 122 0.77 -4.56 23.27
C VAL A 122 1.17 -4.98 21.84
N ALA A 123 1.95 -6.06 21.70
CA ALA A 123 2.27 -6.59 20.37
C ALA A 123 1.01 -7.02 19.59
N ALA A 124 0.05 -7.65 20.28
CA ALA A 124 -1.18 -8.14 19.68
C ALA A 124 -2.07 -7.01 19.14
N ASP A 125 -1.99 -5.81 19.71
CA ASP A 125 -2.72 -4.63 19.23
C ASP A 125 -2.28 -4.21 17.82
N HIS A 126 -1.02 -4.37 17.48
CA HIS A 126 -0.42 -3.85 16.27
C HIS A 126 -0.18 -4.91 15.19
N TYR A 127 0.48 -5.98 15.61
CA TYR A 127 1.18 -6.83 14.64
C TYR A 127 0.28 -7.65 13.72
N PRO A 128 -0.75 -8.38 14.19
CA PRO A 128 -1.53 -9.21 13.28
C PRO A 128 -2.20 -8.38 12.18
N ALA A 129 -2.62 -7.15 12.50
CA ALA A 129 -3.22 -6.23 11.55
C ALA A 129 -2.19 -5.75 10.51
N THR A 130 -1.02 -5.29 10.96
CA THR A 130 0.08 -4.82 10.09
C THR A 130 0.55 -5.90 9.13
N ALA A 131 0.80 -7.12 9.62
CA ALA A 131 1.24 -8.22 8.76
C ALA A 131 0.18 -8.62 7.73
N ARG A 132 -1.09 -8.67 8.14
CA ARG A 132 -2.20 -8.96 7.21
C ARG A 132 -2.34 -7.87 6.15
N PHE A 133 -2.26 -6.60 6.54
CA PHE A 133 -2.33 -5.46 5.62
C PHE A 133 -1.29 -5.59 4.50
N TRP A 134 -0.02 -5.71 4.85
CA TRP A 134 1.07 -5.78 3.88
C TRP A 134 1.08 -7.08 3.07
N SER A 135 0.68 -8.20 3.67
CA SER A 135 0.53 -9.46 2.94
C SER A 135 -0.59 -9.36 1.90
N ALA A 136 -1.73 -8.75 2.23
CA ALA A 136 -2.82 -8.52 1.28
C ALA A 136 -2.37 -7.58 0.16
N ALA A 137 -1.82 -6.41 0.49
CA ALA A 137 -1.37 -5.40 -0.46
C ALA A 137 -0.35 -5.94 -1.48
N SER A 138 0.54 -6.82 -1.03
CA SER A 138 1.57 -7.43 -1.89
C SER A 138 1.13 -8.68 -2.66
N GLY A 139 -0.10 -9.16 -2.44
CA GLY A 139 -0.54 -10.46 -2.94
C GLY A 139 0.32 -11.60 -2.40
N GLY A 140 0.76 -11.51 -1.14
CA GLY A 140 1.59 -12.50 -0.44
C GLY A 140 3.08 -12.48 -0.83
N ARG A 141 3.52 -11.47 -1.60
CA ARG A 141 4.93 -11.32 -1.99
C ARG A 141 5.82 -10.78 -0.88
N PHE A 142 5.23 -10.11 0.07
CA PHE A 142 5.84 -9.59 1.29
C PHE A 142 5.17 -10.26 2.49
N ARG A 143 5.96 -10.80 3.39
CA ARG A 143 5.49 -11.44 4.62
C ARG A 143 6.33 -10.91 5.79
N LEU A 144 5.69 -10.17 6.67
CA LEU A 144 6.30 -9.63 7.87
C LEU A 144 6.21 -10.65 9.00
N HIS A 145 7.34 -11.01 9.57
CA HIS A 145 7.45 -11.92 10.72
C HIS A 145 7.95 -11.15 11.93
N LEU A 146 7.09 -11.05 12.94
CA LEU A 146 7.44 -10.34 14.17
C LEU A 146 8.07 -11.29 15.19
N HIS A 147 9.18 -10.84 15.75
CA HIS A 147 9.79 -11.37 16.94
C HIS A 147 9.68 -10.33 18.06
N THR A 148 9.19 -10.72 19.20
CA THR A 148 8.97 -9.83 20.35
C THR A 148 9.93 -10.16 21.47
N VAL A 149 10.43 -9.13 22.13
CA VAL A 149 11.04 -9.28 23.45
C VAL A 149 9.90 -9.50 24.44
N ASP A 150 9.99 -10.53 25.28
CA ASP A 150 8.92 -10.95 26.18
C ASP A 150 8.85 -10.19 27.50
N ARG A 151 9.59 -9.09 27.63
CA ARG A 151 9.66 -8.26 28.83
C ARG A 151 9.81 -6.79 28.51
N TRP A 152 9.44 -5.95 29.46
CA TRP A 152 9.73 -4.53 29.43
C TRP A 152 11.21 -4.28 29.80
N LEU A 153 11.88 -3.47 28.99
CA LEU A 153 13.22 -2.95 29.28
C LEU A 153 13.08 -1.55 29.88
N THR A 154 13.61 -1.33 31.06
CA THR A 154 13.42 -0.05 31.75
C THR A 154 14.43 0.99 31.28
N MET A 155 13.92 2.09 30.76
CA MET A 155 14.70 3.25 30.36
C MET A 155 15.38 3.93 31.56
N PRO A 156 16.58 4.52 31.39
CA PRO A 156 17.33 5.09 32.51
C PRO A 156 16.74 6.41 33.06
N ARG A 157 15.82 7.04 32.35
CA ARG A 157 15.20 8.32 32.71
C ARG A 157 13.68 8.25 32.64
N PRO A 158 12.97 9.11 33.40
CA PRO A 158 11.53 9.28 33.31
C PRO A 158 11.07 9.60 31.87
N ALA A 159 9.86 9.15 31.49
CA ALA A 159 9.29 9.43 30.18
C ALA A 159 9.26 10.94 29.87
N THR A 160 8.86 11.72 30.86
CA THR A 160 8.77 13.20 30.77
C THR A 160 10.12 13.87 30.48
N ALA A 161 11.25 13.24 30.81
CA ALA A 161 12.58 13.79 30.56
C ALA A 161 12.96 13.76 29.06
N TYR A 162 12.31 12.92 28.25
CA TYR A 162 12.56 12.83 26.82
C TYR A 162 11.71 13.81 25.99
N ARG A 163 10.69 14.44 26.60
CA ARG A 163 9.83 15.45 25.94
C ARG A 163 9.26 14.96 24.63
N ILE A 164 8.74 13.75 24.63
CA ILE A 164 8.20 13.07 23.47
C ILE A 164 6.94 13.80 23.01
N ASN A 165 6.97 14.39 21.84
CA ASN A 165 5.83 15.08 21.25
C ASN A 165 5.94 15.03 19.71
N ARG A 166 4.86 15.37 19.02
CA ARG A 166 4.78 15.37 17.56
C ARG A 166 5.98 16.01 16.87
N ASP A 167 6.36 17.24 17.26
CA ASP A 167 7.47 17.99 16.69
C ASP A 167 8.76 17.80 17.51
N TRP A 168 9.02 16.58 17.89
CA TRP A 168 10.08 16.17 18.78
C TRP A 168 11.45 16.66 18.34
N ARG A 169 12.09 17.44 19.20
CA ARG A 169 13.40 18.03 18.89
C ARG A 169 14.46 16.96 18.67
N GLY A 170 15.31 17.15 17.66
CA GLY A 170 16.34 16.18 17.29
C GLY A 170 17.28 15.78 18.44
N ALA A 171 17.62 16.72 19.35
CA ALA A 171 18.47 16.43 20.52
C ALA A 171 17.76 15.50 21.53
N ASP A 172 16.49 15.75 21.84
CA ASP A 172 15.69 14.93 22.76
C ASP A 172 15.44 13.54 22.17
N ARG A 173 15.12 13.45 20.88
CA ARG A 173 14.99 12.20 20.14
C ARG A 173 16.29 11.40 20.11
N THR A 174 17.43 12.05 19.84
CA THR A 174 18.73 11.38 19.86
C THR A 174 19.04 10.82 21.26
N ALA A 175 18.69 11.56 22.31
CA ALA A 175 18.89 11.09 23.69
C ALA A 175 18.02 9.86 24.00
N TYR A 176 16.75 9.86 23.57
CA TYR A 176 15.86 8.71 23.71
C TYR A 176 16.40 7.48 22.98
N LEU A 177 16.75 7.61 21.70
CA LEU A 177 17.25 6.51 20.88
C LEU A 177 18.56 5.93 21.45
N ARG A 178 19.48 6.80 21.87
CA ARG A 178 20.71 6.33 22.50
C ARG A 178 20.42 5.51 23.76
N ASP A 179 19.56 6.00 24.64
CA ASP A 179 19.24 5.34 25.87
C ASP A 179 18.45 4.03 25.62
N ALA A 180 17.51 4.03 24.67
CA ALA A 180 16.75 2.87 24.25
C ALA A 180 17.65 1.75 23.69
N LEU A 181 18.55 2.10 22.78
CA LEU A 181 19.49 1.13 22.21
C LEU A 181 20.53 0.65 23.24
N THR A 182 20.94 1.52 24.18
CA THR A 182 21.85 1.12 25.27
C THR A 182 21.23 0.10 26.22
N VAL A 183 19.93 0.21 26.51
CA VAL A 183 19.27 -0.79 27.37
C VAL A 183 18.87 -2.05 26.59
N ALA A 184 18.68 -1.95 25.29
CA ALA A 184 18.30 -3.08 24.45
C ALA A 184 19.49 -3.95 24.05
N ASP A 185 20.64 -3.36 23.71
CA ASP A 185 21.82 -4.05 23.17
C ASP A 185 22.29 -5.27 24.00
N PRO A 186 22.42 -5.21 25.33
CA PRO A 186 22.81 -6.38 26.14
C PRO A 186 21.72 -7.45 26.28
N GLU A 187 20.48 -7.14 25.95
CA GLU A 187 19.29 -7.94 26.23
C GLU A 187 18.68 -8.60 25.00
N VAL A 188 19.05 -8.12 23.80
CA VAL A 188 18.43 -8.47 22.53
C VAL A 188 19.51 -8.72 21.48
N ASP A 189 19.39 -9.82 20.75
CA ASP A 189 20.22 -10.11 19.57
C ASP A 189 19.59 -9.45 18.34
N PHE A 190 20.26 -8.44 17.78
CA PHE A 190 19.77 -7.69 16.61
C PHE A 190 20.08 -8.34 15.27
N ARG A 191 20.73 -9.49 15.24
CA ARG A 191 21.10 -10.14 13.98
C ARG A 191 19.89 -10.64 13.20
N GLY A 192 19.88 -10.39 11.89
CA GLY A 192 18.88 -10.94 10.97
C GLY A 192 17.53 -10.25 10.98
N TYR A 193 17.44 -9.07 11.58
CA TYR A 193 16.23 -8.25 11.53
C TYR A 193 16.37 -7.12 10.52
N ASP A 194 15.36 -6.97 9.67
CA ASP A 194 15.24 -5.93 8.66
C ASP A 194 14.55 -4.67 9.21
N VAL A 195 13.67 -4.85 10.22
CA VAL A 195 12.87 -3.81 10.83
C VAL A 195 12.97 -3.89 12.35
N VAL A 196 13.13 -2.75 13.02
CA VAL A 196 13.14 -2.66 14.48
C VAL A 196 12.09 -1.65 14.93
N TYR A 197 11.19 -2.10 15.81
CA TYR A 197 10.20 -1.28 16.50
C TYR A 197 10.62 -1.08 17.94
N LEU A 198 10.70 0.17 18.38
CA LEU A 198 10.91 0.57 19.78
C LEU A 198 9.57 1.06 20.32
N VAL A 199 8.89 0.22 21.07
CA VAL A 199 7.53 0.46 21.58
C VAL A 199 7.60 0.94 23.02
N ALA A 200 7.20 2.16 23.26
CA ALA A 200 7.07 2.72 24.60
C ALA A 200 5.80 2.18 25.30
N ASP A 201 5.84 2.14 26.62
CA ASP A 201 4.66 1.84 27.43
C ASP A 201 3.50 2.80 27.05
N PRO A 202 2.33 2.28 26.64
CA PRO A 202 1.16 3.09 26.27
C PRO A 202 0.66 4.04 27.36
N GLU A 203 0.93 3.72 28.63
CA GLU A 203 0.53 4.50 29.82
C GLU A 203 1.61 5.50 30.25
N ALA A 204 2.74 5.61 29.54
CA ALA A 204 3.83 6.48 29.92
C ALA A 204 3.40 7.95 29.99
N PRO A 205 3.67 8.68 31.10
CA PRO A 205 3.20 10.03 31.28
C PRO A 205 3.92 11.03 30.35
N GLY A 206 3.15 12.00 29.83
CA GLY A 206 3.69 13.09 29.01
C GLY A 206 4.24 12.64 27.65
N VAL A 207 3.80 11.48 27.17
CA VAL A 207 4.09 10.98 25.83
C VAL A 207 2.93 11.30 24.90
N ASP A 208 3.25 11.86 23.74
CA ASP A 208 2.31 12.20 22.69
C ASP A 208 2.32 11.10 21.62
N SER A 209 1.18 10.48 21.33
CA SER A 209 1.05 9.43 20.31
C SER A 209 1.41 9.92 18.91
N ASP A 210 1.18 11.20 18.60
CA ASP A 210 1.58 11.81 17.34
C ASP A 210 3.12 11.83 17.12
N ALA A 211 3.90 11.41 18.12
CA ALA A 211 5.33 11.20 18.00
C ALA A 211 5.72 9.84 17.40
N THR A 212 4.77 8.92 17.23
CA THR A 212 4.98 7.65 16.52
C THR A 212 5.46 7.93 15.11
N LYS A 213 6.64 7.42 14.77
CA LYS A 213 7.24 7.64 13.43
C LYS A 213 8.44 6.76 13.15
N VAL A 214 8.74 6.62 11.87
CA VAL A 214 10.04 6.15 11.41
C VAL A 214 11.13 7.17 11.76
N VAL A 215 12.27 6.70 12.18
CA VAL A 215 13.46 7.52 12.42
C VAL A 215 14.57 7.09 11.47
N ASN A 216 14.90 7.97 10.55
CA ASN A 216 16.09 7.83 9.70
C ASN A 216 17.32 8.29 10.46
N LEU A 217 18.27 7.40 10.67
CA LEU A 217 19.51 7.70 11.38
C LEU A 217 20.51 8.37 10.42
N ALA A 218 21.04 9.53 10.78
CA ALA A 218 22.03 10.23 9.96
C ALA A 218 23.28 9.37 9.68
N ARG A 219 23.58 8.43 10.57
CA ARG A 219 24.59 7.37 10.39
C ARG A 219 23.98 6.08 10.94
N PRO A 220 24.08 4.98 10.21
CA PRO A 220 23.65 3.68 10.72
C PRO A 220 24.34 3.34 12.04
N VAL A 221 23.58 2.79 12.97
CA VAL A 221 24.11 2.20 14.21
C VAL A 221 24.27 0.70 13.95
N THR A 222 25.43 0.15 14.33
CA THR A 222 25.68 -1.29 14.19
C THR A 222 25.49 -1.95 15.55
N LEU A 223 24.52 -2.86 15.64
CA LEU A 223 24.23 -3.69 16.80
C LEU A 223 24.40 -5.16 16.39
N ASP A 224 25.19 -5.92 17.13
CA ASP A 224 25.52 -7.32 16.82
C ASP A 224 26.01 -7.59 15.37
N GLY A 225 26.63 -6.58 14.75
CA GLY A 225 27.05 -6.65 13.36
C GLY A 225 25.94 -6.32 12.35
N ASN A 226 24.72 -6.05 12.79
CA ASN A 226 23.60 -5.61 11.96
C ASN A 226 23.57 -4.09 11.85
N PRO A 227 23.73 -3.47 10.65
CA PRO A 227 23.66 -2.03 10.47
C PRO A 227 22.20 -1.58 10.39
N LEU A 228 21.73 -0.85 11.38
CA LEU A 228 20.42 -0.23 11.42
C LEU A 228 20.51 1.21 10.88
N ALA A 229 19.99 1.45 9.70
CA ALA A 229 19.90 2.78 9.09
C ALA A 229 18.63 3.54 9.53
N ARG A 230 17.61 2.81 9.94
CA ARG A 230 16.32 3.33 10.43
C ARG A 230 15.65 2.38 11.39
N LEU A 231 14.73 2.92 12.16
CA LEU A 231 13.88 2.17 13.08
C LEU A 231 12.56 2.93 13.25
N VAL A 232 11.56 2.28 13.83
CA VAL A 232 10.27 2.90 14.14
C VAL A 232 10.17 3.10 15.64
N THR A 233 9.87 4.31 16.08
CA THR A 233 9.46 4.60 17.46
C THR A 233 7.94 4.61 17.54
N VAL A 234 7.39 3.82 18.47
CA VAL A 234 5.94 3.64 18.65
C VAL A 234 5.55 4.18 20.02
N PHE A 235 4.66 5.16 20.03
CA PHE A 235 4.17 5.86 21.22
C PHE A 235 2.65 5.81 21.33
N GLU A 236 2.07 4.82 20.70
CA GLU A 236 0.61 4.65 20.68
C GLU A 236 0.06 4.38 22.08
N ARG A 237 -1.18 4.84 22.28
CA ARG A 237 -1.99 4.47 23.44
C ARG A 237 -2.63 3.09 23.22
N HIS A 238 -3.35 2.61 24.21
CA HIS A 238 -4.11 1.37 24.10
C HIS A 238 -5.63 1.68 24.06
N PRO A 239 -6.39 1.26 23.04
CA PRO A 239 -5.93 0.67 21.79
C PRO A 239 -5.21 1.69 20.89
N PRO A 240 -4.29 1.25 20.04
CA PRO A 240 -3.58 2.14 19.13
C PRO A 240 -4.48 2.59 17.97
N ASP A 241 -4.05 3.62 17.30
CA ASP A 241 -4.67 4.06 16.06
C ASP A 241 -4.61 2.97 14.98
N ARG A 242 -5.70 2.86 14.21
CA ARG A 242 -5.81 1.90 13.12
C ARG A 242 -4.69 2.10 12.10
N ASN A 243 -4.02 1.02 11.76
CA ASN A 243 -2.98 0.97 10.71
C ASN A 243 -1.74 1.83 10.95
N VAL A 244 -1.57 2.46 12.12
CA VAL A 244 -0.40 3.31 12.39
C VAL A 244 0.93 2.57 12.17
N LEU A 245 1.06 1.35 12.72
CA LEU A 245 2.27 0.57 12.54
C LEU A 245 2.48 0.14 11.08
N ALA A 246 1.42 -0.10 10.33
CA ALA A 246 1.52 -0.39 8.89
C ALA A 246 2.02 0.84 8.13
N HIS A 247 1.53 2.04 8.42
CA HIS A 247 2.00 3.30 7.84
C HIS A 247 3.49 3.50 8.09
N GLU A 248 3.92 3.43 9.36
CA GLU A 248 5.34 3.61 9.70
C GLU A 248 6.25 2.53 9.11
N THR A 249 5.72 1.31 8.96
CA THR A 249 6.42 0.23 8.24
C THR A 249 6.62 0.57 6.77
N GLY A 250 5.66 1.24 6.12
CA GLY A 250 5.79 1.71 4.74
C GLY A 250 7.02 2.61 4.53
N HIS A 251 7.28 3.49 5.47
CA HIS A 251 8.49 4.35 5.43
C HIS A 251 9.80 3.57 5.55
N VAL A 252 9.81 2.45 6.27
CA VAL A 252 11.01 1.60 6.33
C VAL A 252 11.37 1.08 4.94
N PHE A 253 10.40 0.96 4.04
CA PHE A 253 10.55 0.52 2.66
C PHE A 253 10.53 1.66 1.63
N ASP A 254 10.87 2.87 2.03
CA ASP A 254 11.01 4.05 1.14
C ASP A 254 9.69 4.61 0.58
N LEU A 255 8.55 4.38 1.22
CA LEU A 255 7.33 5.07 0.85
C LEU A 255 7.27 6.47 1.50
N PRO A 256 6.89 7.53 0.77
CA PRO A 256 6.72 8.87 1.34
C PRO A 256 5.39 9.02 2.07
N ASP A 257 5.30 10.05 2.92
CA ASP A 257 4.00 10.61 3.31
C ASP A 257 3.32 11.22 2.10
N LEU A 258 2.05 10.91 1.90
CA LEU A 258 1.23 11.44 0.80
C LEU A 258 0.25 12.52 1.25
N TYR A 259 0.13 12.74 2.56
CA TYR A 259 -0.65 13.87 3.07
C TYR A 259 0.05 15.22 2.79
N ASP A 260 -0.68 16.31 2.92
CA ASP A 260 -0.14 17.66 2.86
C ASP A 260 0.17 18.14 4.28
N ARG A 261 1.44 18.36 4.59
CA ARG A 261 1.85 18.82 5.93
C ARG A 261 1.76 20.34 6.02
N PRO A 262 0.68 20.90 6.58
CA PRO A 262 0.55 22.34 6.66
C PRO A 262 1.57 22.94 7.63
N PRO A 263 1.88 24.24 7.49
CA PRO A 263 2.79 24.92 8.40
C PRO A 263 2.34 24.84 9.87
N PRO A 264 3.25 24.86 10.84
CA PRO A 264 2.91 24.83 12.25
C PRO A 264 1.88 25.90 12.63
N GLY A 265 0.82 25.47 13.33
CA GLY A 265 -0.30 26.34 13.75
C GLY A 265 -1.39 26.55 12.68
N SER A 266 -1.25 25.97 11.50
CA SER A 266 -2.31 25.90 10.50
C SER A 266 -3.42 24.92 10.94
N THR A 267 -4.66 25.24 10.55
CA THR A 267 -5.83 24.36 10.67
C THR A 267 -6.21 23.75 9.31
N ALA A 268 -5.33 23.85 8.32
CA ALA A 268 -5.57 23.26 7.01
C ALA A 268 -5.64 21.73 7.12
N ASP A 269 -6.47 21.14 6.27
CA ASP A 269 -6.66 19.70 6.20
C ASP A 269 -5.41 19.02 5.62
N TRP A 270 -5.04 17.88 6.19
CA TRP A 270 -3.87 17.10 5.82
C TRP A 270 -4.14 16.16 4.65
N ASP A 271 -5.37 15.70 4.50
CA ASP A 271 -5.75 14.62 3.59
C ASP A 271 -6.07 15.10 2.17
N THR A 272 -5.74 16.36 1.84
CA THR A 272 -6.15 17.04 0.61
C THR A 272 -5.53 16.49 -0.68
N GLN A 273 -4.41 15.78 -0.59
CA GLN A 273 -3.66 15.30 -1.76
C GLN A 273 -4.20 13.96 -2.29
N VAL A 274 -4.46 13.01 -1.40
CA VAL A 274 -4.87 11.67 -1.77
C VAL A 274 -6.16 11.19 -1.09
N GLY A 275 -6.64 11.89 -0.06
CA GLY A 275 -7.84 11.53 0.68
C GLY A 275 -7.75 10.12 1.26
N ASP A 276 -8.77 9.32 0.99
CA ASP A 276 -8.88 7.93 1.47
C ASP A 276 -7.95 6.92 0.74
N TRP A 277 -7.28 7.32 -0.36
CA TRP A 277 -6.67 6.44 -1.34
C TRP A 277 -5.18 6.18 -1.11
N ASP A 278 -4.77 5.35 -0.30
CA ASP A 278 -3.43 4.90 0.09
C ASP A 278 -3.18 5.13 1.58
N LEU A 279 -2.64 4.10 2.21
CA LEU A 279 -2.25 4.11 3.62
C LEU A 279 -1.29 5.26 3.97
N MET A 280 -0.40 5.62 3.04
CA MET A 280 0.60 6.66 3.26
C MET A 280 0.00 8.07 3.21
N GLY A 281 -1.23 8.23 2.75
CA GLY A 281 -2.01 9.46 2.84
C GLY A 281 -2.72 9.56 4.17
N SER A 282 -3.46 8.53 4.54
CA SER A 282 -4.15 8.48 5.83
C SER A 282 -4.33 7.05 6.32
N GLN A 283 -3.86 6.79 7.53
CA GLN A 283 -4.08 5.50 8.19
C GLN A 283 -5.56 5.21 8.47
N PHE A 284 -6.41 6.22 8.42
CA PHE A 284 -7.85 6.15 8.65
C PHE A 284 -8.68 6.09 7.36
N GLY A 285 -8.05 6.15 6.19
CA GLY A 285 -8.74 6.14 4.90
C GLY A 285 -9.66 4.93 4.70
N LEU A 286 -10.70 5.10 3.87
CA LEU A 286 -11.66 4.05 3.52
C LEU A 286 -11.09 3.04 2.51
N ALA A 287 -10.06 3.44 1.76
CA ALA A 287 -9.44 2.66 0.70
C ALA A 287 -7.90 2.72 0.82
N PRO A 288 -7.31 2.19 1.93
CA PRO A 288 -5.91 2.35 2.25
C PRO A 288 -4.97 1.42 1.46
N GLU A 289 -5.45 0.67 0.48
CA GLU A 289 -4.60 -0.14 -0.38
C GLU A 289 -3.54 0.75 -1.04
N PRO A 290 -2.24 0.39 -0.99
CA PRO A 290 -1.19 1.18 -1.62
C PRO A 290 -1.45 1.33 -3.12
N PHE A 291 -1.19 2.50 -3.68
CA PHE A 291 -1.29 2.73 -5.11
C PHE A 291 -0.51 1.67 -5.92
N ALA A 292 -1.01 1.31 -7.09
CA ALA A 292 -0.29 0.41 -7.99
C ALA A 292 1.11 0.95 -8.34
N TRP A 293 1.32 2.27 -8.32
CA TRP A 293 2.64 2.90 -8.42
C TRP A 293 3.56 2.47 -7.27
N HIS A 294 3.10 2.50 -6.03
CA HIS A 294 3.85 2.04 -4.85
C HIS A 294 4.13 0.55 -4.93
N LYS A 295 3.14 -0.26 -5.33
CA LYS A 295 3.34 -1.69 -5.55
C LYS A 295 4.40 -1.98 -6.61
N TRP A 296 4.45 -1.16 -7.66
CA TRP A 296 5.50 -1.24 -8.66
C TRP A 296 6.87 -0.82 -8.11
N LYS A 297 6.94 0.28 -7.38
CA LYS A 297 8.14 0.76 -6.68
C LYS A 297 8.72 -0.31 -5.75
N LEU A 298 7.88 -1.02 -5.01
CA LEU A 298 8.25 -2.10 -4.08
C LEU A 298 8.53 -3.44 -4.79
N GLY A 299 8.29 -3.52 -6.11
CA GLY A 299 8.52 -4.72 -6.90
C GLY A 299 7.45 -5.80 -6.74
N TRP A 300 6.25 -5.41 -6.33
CA TRP A 300 5.13 -6.34 -6.21
C TRP A 300 4.37 -6.53 -7.52
N LEU A 301 4.43 -5.58 -8.44
CA LEU A 301 3.91 -5.75 -9.80
C LEU A 301 4.99 -6.33 -10.73
N ARG A 302 4.58 -7.31 -11.52
CA ARG A 302 5.42 -7.89 -12.59
C ARG A 302 5.43 -6.95 -13.80
N PRO A 303 6.47 -6.99 -14.66
CA PRO A 303 6.52 -6.16 -15.87
C PRO A 303 5.27 -6.22 -16.75
N GLY A 304 4.65 -7.40 -16.91
CA GLY A 304 3.41 -7.55 -17.67
C GLY A 304 2.14 -7.00 -17.01
N GLN A 305 2.23 -6.47 -15.79
CA GLN A 305 1.12 -5.82 -15.08
C GLN A 305 1.18 -4.29 -15.15
N VAL A 306 2.23 -3.76 -15.75
CA VAL A 306 2.42 -2.32 -15.95
C VAL A 306 2.49 -2.03 -17.45
N ALA A 307 1.68 -1.12 -17.94
CA ALA A 307 1.69 -0.68 -19.31
C ALA A 307 2.11 0.79 -19.41
N CYS A 308 3.10 1.06 -20.24
CA CYS A 308 3.56 2.40 -20.55
C CYS A 308 2.84 2.90 -21.80
N VAL A 309 2.12 4.01 -21.69
CA VAL A 309 1.44 4.62 -22.82
C VAL A 309 2.41 5.60 -23.50
N THR A 310 2.90 5.22 -24.69
CA THR A 310 3.87 6.01 -25.46
C THR A 310 3.32 6.39 -26.83
N GLY A 311 3.68 7.56 -27.28
CA GLY A 311 3.34 8.07 -28.61
C GLY A 311 1.91 8.57 -28.77
N PRO A 312 1.66 9.33 -29.88
CA PRO A 312 0.34 9.85 -30.20
C PRO A 312 -0.56 8.75 -30.76
N GLY A 313 -1.87 8.93 -30.58
CA GLY A 313 -2.89 8.01 -31.09
C GLY A 313 -3.88 7.59 -30.02
N THR A 314 -4.62 6.53 -30.32
CA THR A 314 -5.60 5.93 -29.39
C THR A 314 -5.22 4.49 -29.12
N SER A 315 -5.19 4.14 -27.84
CA SER A 315 -4.93 2.78 -27.35
C SER A 315 -6.00 2.36 -26.36
N TYR A 316 -6.17 1.05 -26.17
CA TYR A 316 -7.17 0.43 -25.33
C TYR A 316 -6.49 -0.52 -24.36
N TYR A 317 -6.98 -0.56 -23.14
CA TYR A 317 -6.43 -1.36 -22.05
C TYR A 317 -7.57 -1.92 -21.19
N ASP A 318 -7.41 -3.14 -20.70
CA ASP A 318 -8.25 -3.71 -19.66
C ASP A 318 -7.46 -3.66 -18.35
N LEU A 319 -8.01 -2.95 -17.36
CA LEU A 319 -7.41 -2.75 -16.06
C LEU A 319 -8.07 -3.68 -15.04
N ALA A 320 -7.32 -4.64 -14.57
CA ALA A 320 -7.72 -5.46 -13.43
C ALA A 320 -7.68 -4.63 -12.14
N PRO A 321 -8.69 -4.73 -11.25
CA PRO A 321 -8.67 -4.03 -9.96
C PRO A 321 -7.38 -4.32 -9.19
N ASP A 322 -6.76 -3.27 -8.64
CA ASP A 322 -5.42 -3.34 -8.04
C ASP A 322 -5.34 -4.35 -6.90
N GLU A 323 -6.36 -4.41 -6.06
CA GLU A 323 -6.49 -5.32 -4.93
C GLU A 323 -6.84 -6.76 -5.34
N SER A 324 -7.20 -7.01 -6.62
CA SER A 324 -7.57 -8.36 -7.07
C SER A 324 -6.34 -9.26 -7.25
N PRO A 325 -6.42 -10.53 -6.89
CA PRO A 325 -5.35 -11.49 -7.18
C PRO A 325 -5.24 -11.76 -8.68
N GLY A 326 -4.08 -12.17 -9.14
CA GLY A 326 -3.90 -12.68 -10.50
C GLY A 326 -3.12 -11.76 -11.43
N GLY A 327 -3.32 -12.02 -12.73
CA GLY A 327 -2.68 -11.31 -13.84
C GLY A 327 -3.44 -10.05 -14.24
N GLY A 328 -3.28 -9.65 -15.50
CA GLY A 328 -3.88 -8.44 -16.06
C GLY A 328 -3.07 -7.18 -15.77
N THR A 329 -3.37 -6.12 -16.49
CA THR A 329 -2.73 -4.82 -16.30
C THR A 329 -3.29 -4.19 -15.03
N LYS A 330 -2.42 -3.79 -14.11
CA LYS A 330 -2.76 -3.12 -12.85
C LYS A 330 -2.51 -1.61 -12.90
N LEU A 331 -1.55 -1.22 -13.72
CA LEU A 331 -1.08 0.16 -13.79
C LEU A 331 -0.85 0.58 -15.24
N LEU A 332 -1.50 1.68 -15.66
CA LEU A 332 -1.08 2.42 -16.85
C LEU A 332 -0.30 3.66 -16.43
N VAL A 333 0.77 3.95 -17.15
CA VAL A 333 1.61 5.10 -16.89
C VAL A 333 1.73 5.96 -18.13
N LEU A 334 1.41 7.25 -18.00
CA LEU A 334 1.57 8.26 -19.03
C LEU A 334 2.61 9.27 -18.56
N ARG A 335 3.73 9.39 -19.27
CA ARG A 335 4.75 10.40 -18.95
C ARG A 335 4.21 11.81 -19.18
N THR A 336 4.29 12.67 -18.16
CA THR A 336 3.82 14.06 -18.23
C THR A 336 4.94 15.08 -18.11
N GLY A 337 6.13 14.65 -17.69
CA GLY A 337 7.32 15.48 -17.55
C GLY A 337 8.57 14.64 -17.25
N PRO A 338 9.72 15.29 -17.03
CA PRO A 338 10.95 14.57 -16.69
C PRO A 338 10.84 13.82 -15.36
N ASP A 339 10.15 14.39 -14.38
CA ASP A 339 10.01 13.86 -13.02
C ASP A 339 8.54 13.59 -12.65
N SER A 340 7.65 13.46 -13.67
CA SER A 340 6.22 13.30 -13.43
C SER A 340 5.53 12.37 -14.40
N VAL A 341 4.51 11.66 -13.90
CA VAL A 341 3.60 10.84 -14.67
C VAL A 341 2.15 11.07 -14.24
N LEU A 342 1.20 10.73 -15.11
CA LEU A 342 -0.15 10.35 -14.74
C LEU A 342 -0.20 8.83 -14.63
N ALA A 343 -0.56 8.33 -13.47
CA ALA A 343 -0.82 6.93 -13.21
C ALA A 343 -2.33 6.67 -13.27
N VAL A 344 -2.71 5.50 -13.76
CA VAL A 344 -4.12 5.09 -13.91
C VAL A 344 -4.23 3.64 -13.48
N GLU A 345 -5.11 3.36 -12.53
CA GLU A 345 -5.37 2.03 -12.00
C GLU A 345 -6.87 1.81 -11.81
N ALA A 346 -7.29 0.57 -11.67
CA ALA A 346 -8.66 0.26 -11.28
C ALA A 346 -8.72 -0.06 -9.78
N ARG A 347 -9.73 0.49 -9.09
CA ARG A 347 -9.99 0.22 -7.66
C ARG A 347 -11.36 -0.45 -7.49
N GLY A 348 -11.39 -1.50 -6.72
CA GLY A 348 -12.59 -2.25 -6.36
C GLY A 348 -12.89 -2.17 -4.87
N ARG A 349 -13.63 -3.16 -4.36
CA ARG A 349 -13.89 -3.35 -2.92
C ARG A 349 -13.36 -4.71 -2.51
N GLY A 350 -12.05 -4.86 -2.46
CA GLY A 350 -11.36 -6.07 -2.07
C GLY A 350 -10.15 -5.76 -1.19
N GLY A 351 -9.57 -6.76 -0.56
CA GLY A 351 -8.36 -6.59 0.23
C GLY A 351 -8.51 -5.50 1.30
N ASN A 352 -7.62 -4.52 1.25
CA ASN A 352 -7.64 -3.39 2.17
C ASN A 352 -8.68 -2.30 1.80
N ASP A 353 -9.31 -2.38 0.62
CA ASP A 353 -10.28 -1.40 0.11
C ASP A 353 -11.75 -1.81 0.30
N ALA A 354 -12.03 -2.72 1.23
CA ALA A 354 -13.38 -3.24 1.45
C ALA A 354 -14.42 -2.12 1.69
N ASP A 355 -14.00 -1.01 2.29
CA ASP A 355 -14.84 0.13 2.66
C ASP A 355 -14.78 1.29 1.65
N ALA A 356 -14.11 1.09 0.49
CA ALA A 356 -13.99 2.14 -0.53
C ALA A 356 -15.34 2.76 -0.88
N CYS A 357 -15.41 4.08 -0.88
CA CYS A 357 -16.64 4.83 -1.14
C CYS A 357 -17.17 4.55 -2.55
N ARG A 358 -16.30 4.57 -3.53
CA ARG A 358 -16.60 4.31 -4.94
C ARG A 358 -15.57 3.38 -5.56
N THR A 359 -16.01 2.55 -6.49
CA THR A 359 -15.14 1.72 -7.33
C THR A 359 -15.07 2.32 -8.74
N GLY A 360 -13.96 2.12 -9.43
CA GLY A 360 -13.78 2.68 -10.77
C GLY A 360 -12.32 2.77 -11.17
N VAL A 361 -12.05 3.62 -12.15
CA VAL A 361 -10.70 3.91 -12.63
C VAL A 361 -10.18 5.15 -11.92
N LEU A 362 -9.22 4.96 -11.04
CA LEU A 362 -8.57 6.02 -10.28
C LEU A 362 -7.38 6.57 -11.06
N LEU A 363 -7.28 7.90 -11.09
CA LEU A 363 -6.18 8.61 -11.71
C LEU A 363 -5.45 9.44 -10.67
N TYR A 364 -4.12 9.47 -10.74
CA TYR A 364 -3.32 10.32 -9.87
C TYR A 364 -2.02 10.74 -10.56
N ARG A 365 -1.51 11.90 -10.15
CA ARG A 365 -0.22 12.41 -10.60
C ARG A 365 0.85 11.99 -9.62
N VAL A 366 1.97 11.50 -10.14
CA VAL A 366 3.15 11.16 -9.35
C VAL A 366 4.28 12.10 -9.72
N ARG A 367 4.97 12.63 -8.72
CA ARG A 367 6.08 13.58 -8.84
C ARG A 367 7.29 13.11 -8.04
N ALA A 368 8.34 12.68 -8.73
CA ALA A 368 9.56 12.20 -8.09
C ALA A 368 10.43 13.33 -7.49
N ASP A 369 10.16 14.59 -7.85
CA ASP A 369 10.88 15.78 -7.39
C ASP A 369 10.24 16.47 -6.16
N ARG A 370 9.20 15.86 -5.57
CA ARG A 370 8.53 16.36 -4.38
C ARG A 370 8.98 15.63 -3.14
N GLU A 371 9.08 16.38 -2.05
CA GLU A 371 9.39 15.80 -0.73
C GLU A 371 8.21 15.04 -0.14
N SER A 372 8.53 14.09 0.73
CA SER A 372 7.55 13.43 1.61
C SER A 372 6.74 14.48 2.38
N GLY A 373 5.41 14.41 2.34
CA GLY A 373 4.52 15.39 2.97
C GLY A 373 4.35 16.71 2.19
N ASP A 374 4.81 16.78 0.92
CA ASP A 374 4.64 17.94 0.02
C ASP A 374 3.95 17.55 -1.30
N GLY A 375 2.98 16.65 -1.23
CA GLY A 375 2.19 16.20 -2.37
C GLY A 375 3.00 15.48 -3.46
N PRO A 376 3.80 14.44 -3.13
CA PRO A 376 4.49 13.64 -4.13
C PRO A 376 3.51 12.84 -5.01
N VAL A 377 2.33 12.56 -4.49
CA VAL A 377 1.20 12.01 -5.23
C VAL A 377 -0.03 12.90 -5.03
N THR A 378 -0.80 13.13 -6.09
CA THR A 378 -2.05 13.90 -6.03
C THR A 378 -3.13 13.17 -6.81
N VAL A 379 -4.19 12.77 -6.14
CA VAL A 379 -5.37 12.14 -6.76
C VAL A 379 -6.10 13.15 -7.63
N VAL A 380 -6.53 12.72 -8.81
CA VAL A 380 -7.39 13.49 -9.69
C VAL A 380 -8.83 13.32 -9.22
N ASP A 381 -9.45 14.41 -8.80
CA ASP A 381 -10.87 14.41 -8.50
C ASP A 381 -11.68 14.19 -9.79
N GLY A 382 -12.30 13.02 -9.90
CA GLY A 382 -13.16 12.68 -11.04
C GLY A 382 -14.54 13.33 -10.98
N HIS A 383 -14.96 13.84 -9.81
CA HIS A 383 -16.30 14.37 -9.54
C HIS A 383 -16.25 15.70 -8.77
N PRO A 384 -15.64 16.76 -9.35
CA PRO A 384 -15.44 18.03 -8.67
C PRO A 384 -16.75 18.59 -8.09
N GLY A 385 -16.69 18.93 -6.80
CA GLY A 385 -17.84 19.45 -6.06
C GLY A 385 -18.73 18.38 -5.43
N SER A 386 -18.36 17.11 -5.52
CA SER A 386 -18.93 16.01 -4.74
C SER A 386 -18.48 16.06 -3.27
N SER A 387 -19.23 15.40 -2.41
CA SER A 387 -18.89 15.15 -0.99
C SER A 387 -19.38 13.77 -0.62
N ALA A 388 -18.99 12.77 -1.36
CA ALA A 388 -19.39 11.40 -1.13
C ALA A 388 -18.83 10.87 0.19
N CYS A 389 -19.56 9.96 0.82
CA CYS A 389 -19.17 9.33 2.10
C CYS A 389 -18.79 10.34 3.22
N ALA A 390 -19.40 11.51 3.24
CA ALA A 390 -19.03 12.62 4.11
C ALA A 390 -18.99 12.30 5.62
N ALA A 391 -19.68 11.25 6.05
CA ALA A 391 -19.68 10.82 7.46
C ALA A 391 -18.51 9.90 7.84
N THR A 392 -17.79 9.36 6.87
CA THR A 392 -16.80 8.29 7.09
C THR A 392 -15.46 8.55 6.39
N SER A 393 -15.46 9.31 5.29
CA SER A 393 -14.25 9.66 4.54
C SER A 393 -13.39 10.64 5.35
N VAL A 394 -12.09 10.49 5.27
CA VAL A 394 -11.11 11.45 5.82
C VAL A 394 -11.10 12.75 5.01
N TYR A 395 -11.38 12.67 3.70
CA TYR A 395 -11.50 13.83 2.82
C TYR A 395 -12.60 13.63 1.76
N PRO A 396 -13.86 13.94 2.10
CA PRO A 396 -15.03 13.71 1.25
C PRO A 396 -14.92 14.19 -0.21
N PRO A 397 -14.24 15.32 -0.52
CA PRO A 397 -14.09 15.76 -1.91
C PRO A 397 -13.39 14.76 -2.84
N LEU A 398 -12.54 13.87 -2.29
CA LEU A 398 -11.84 12.85 -3.07
C LEU A 398 -12.40 11.43 -2.86
N ALA A 399 -13.40 11.24 -2.00
CA ALA A 399 -13.88 9.91 -1.65
C ALA A 399 -14.47 9.13 -2.84
N ASP A 400 -15.02 9.82 -3.83
CA ASP A 400 -15.55 9.24 -5.07
C ASP A 400 -14.74 9.61 -6.32
N ALA A 401 -13.45 9.91 -6.16
CA ALA A 401 -12.55 10.27 -7.25
C ALA A 401 -12.52 9.30 -8.45
N PRO A 402 -12.67 7.96 -8.31
CA PRO A 402 -12.60 7.04 -9.44
C PRO A 402 -13.67 7.30 -10.50
N LEU A 403 -13.25 7.30 -11.77
CA LEU A 403 -14.14 7.42 -12.93
C LEU A 403 -14.95 6.13 -13.14
N GLY A 404 -16.23 6.28 -13.42
CA GLY A 404 -17.15 5.23 -13.86
C GLY A 404 -17.23 5.09 -15.38
N VAL A 405 -18.01 4.11 -15.84
CA VAL A 405 -18.24 3.87 -17.27
C VAL A 405 -18.86 5.10 -17.94
N GLY A 406 -18.29 5.52 -19.07
CA GLY A 406 -18.68 6.72 -19.82
C GLY A 406 -18.00 8.02 -19.36
N GLU A 407 -17.35 8.02 -18.21
CA GLU A 407 -16.65 9.19 -17.69
C GLU A 407 -15.23 9.31 -18.27
N SER A 408 -14.68 10.51 -18.25
CA SER A 408 -13.35 10.76 -18.80
C SER A 408 -12.64 11.93 -18.10
N TYR A 409 -11.33 11.85 -18.06
CA TYR A 409 -10.44 12.92 -17.64
C TYR A 409 -9.52 13.35 -18.78
N ALA A 410 -9.36 14.66 -18.99
CA ALA A 410 -8.41 15.23 -19.93
C ALA A 410 -7.27 15.90 -19.16
N LEU A 411 -6.03 15.60 -19.52
CA LEU A 411 -4.89 16.31 -18.97
C LEU A 411 -4.99 17.82 -19.32
N PRO A 412 -4.51 18.69 -18.44
CA PRO A 412 -4.39 20.12 -18.76
C PRO A 412 -3.68 20.34 -20.10
N GLY A 413 -4.21 21.25 -20.93
CA GLY A 413 -3.70 21.46 -22.28
C GLY A 413 -4.12 20.39 -23.30
N GLY A 414 -4.92 19.39 -22.92
CA GLY A 414 -5.48 18.39 -23.83
C GLY A 414 -4.45 17.42 -24.42
N ALA A 415 -3.27 17.30 -23.81
CA ALA A 415 -2.21 16.40 -24.29
C ALA A 415 -2.64 14.92 -24.33
N ALA A 416 -3.46 14.51 -23.37
CA ALA A 416 -4.05 13.18 -23.36
C ALA A 416 -5.45 13.20 -22.74
N ARG A 417 -6.25 12.18 -23.05
CA ARG A 417 -7.55 11.92 -22.45
C ARG A 417 -7.65 10.44 -22.09
N VAL A 418 -8.07 10.16 -20.88
CA VAL A 418 -8.42 8.83 -20.38
C VAL A 418 -9.95 8.75 -20.34
N THR A 419 -10.53 7.69 -20.89
CA THR A 419 -11.99 7.46 -20.90
C THR A 419 -12.25 6.03 -20.47
N VAL A 420 -13.14 5.84 -19.50
CA VAL A 420 -13.64 4.51 -19.11
C VAL A 420 -14.75 4.11 -20.10
N THR A 421 -14.50 3.08 -20.89
CA THR A 421 -15.41 2.68 -21.98
C THR A 421 -16.35 1.54 -21.61
N GLY A 422 -16.00 0.77 -20.60
CA GLY A 422 -16.81 -0.37 -20.18
C GLY A 422 -16.28 -1.05 -18.90
N ARG A 423 -16.98 -2.09 -18.52
CA ARG A 423 -16.55 -3.04 -17.50
C ARG A 423 -16.71 -4.44 -18.08
N GLU A 424 -15.63 -5.20 -18.06
CA GLU A 424 -15.60 -6.55 -18.62
C GLU A 424 -16.28 -7.57 -17.68
N PRO A 425 -16.72 -8.72 -18.21
CA PRO A 425 -17.41 -9.74 -17.41
C PRO A 425 -16.56 -10.34 -16.28
N ASP A 426 -15.24 -10.33 -16.40
CA ASP A 426 -14.27 -10.76 -15.38
C ASP A 426 -14.02 -9.72 -14.29
N GLY A 427 -14.58 -8.51 -14.45
CA GLY A 427 -14.48 -7.42 -13.50
C GLY A 427 -13.44 -6.37 -13.86
N ASP A 428 -12.70 -6.56 -14.93
CA ASP A 428 -11.72 -5.58 -15.43
C ASP A 428 -12.43 -4.34 -15.99
N TRP A 429 -11.72 -3.21 -15.99
CA TRP A 429 -12.23 -1.94 -16.50
C TRP A 429 -11.61 -1.62 -17.85
N ALA A 430 -12.45 -1.53 -18.88
CA ALA A 430 -12.01 -1.14 -20.21
C ALA A 430 -11.74 0.37 -20.28
N VAL A 431 -10.51 0.73 -20.64
CA VAL A 431 -10.03 2.11 -20.69
C VAL A 431 -9.48 2.44 -22.07
N ARG A 432 -9.90 3.57 -22.62
CA ARG A 432 -9.35 4.15 -23.82
C ARG A 432 -8.48 5.36 -23.47
N VAL A 433 -7.24 5.36 -23.94
CA VAL A 433 -6.32 6.48 -23.82
C VAL A 433 -6.10 7.10 -25.21
N THR A 434 -6.32 8.40 -25.33
CA THR A 434 -6.03 9.16 -26.56
C THR A 434 -4.97 10.20 -26.25
N GLN A 435 -3.82 10.12 -26.93
CA GLN A 435 -2.73 11.09 -26.82
C GLN A 435 -2.62 11.92 -28.11
N ARG A 436 -2.41 13.22 -27.97
CA ARG A 436 -2.19 14.14 -29.09
C ARG A 436 -0.69 14.25 -29.39
N THR A 437 -0.36 14.51 -30.66
CA THR A 437 1.01 14.82 -31.04
C THR A 437 1.45 16.12 -30.33
N ALA A 438 2.62 16.11 -29.72
CA ALA A 438 3.23 17.33 -29.19
C ALA A 438 3.45 18.31 -30.32
N GLY A 439 2.67 19.40 -30.40
CA GLY A 439 2.78 20.41 -31.44
C GLY A 439 1.47 20.82 -32.15
N ALA A 440 0.37 20.10 -31.99
CA ALA A 440 -0.94 20.54 -32.46
C ALA A 440 -1.53 21.57 -31.48
N ARG A 441 -1.01 22.79 -31.47
CA ARG A 441 -1.73 23.94 -30.89
C ARG A 441 -3.00 24.14 -31.69
N ASP A 442 -4.10 24.48 -31.02
CA ASP A 442 -5.36 24.86 -31.66
C ASP A 442 -5.13 25.96 -32.72
N ALA A 443 -4.96 25.59 -33.99
CA ALA A 443 -5.06 26.47 -35.13
C ALA A 443 -6.53 26.51 -35.59
N GLY A 444 -7.44 26.81 -34.63
CA GLY A 444 -8.85 26.77 -34.96
C GLY A 444 -9.79 27.40 -33.91
N ARG A 445 -9.45 28.60 -33.46
CA ARG A 445 -10.41 29.51 -32.83
C ARG A 445 -9.95 30.94 -32.94
N ASP A 446 -9.87 31.43 -34.16
CA ASP A 446 -9.98 32.82 -34.56
C ASP A 446 -10.41 32.83 -36.02
N ALA A 447 -11.73 32.70 -36.25
CA ALA A 447 -12.44 33.07 -37.45
C ALA A 447 -13.90 33.40 -37.07
#